data_d5b3881207de4e619ec272cb4c8e8498
#
_entry.id   d5b3881207de4e619ec272cb4c8e8498
#
_cell.length_a   1.000
_cell.length_b   1.000
_cell.length_c   1.000
_cell.angle_alpha   90.00
_cell.angle_beta   90.00
_cell.angle_gamma   90.00
#
_symmetry.space_group_name_H-M   'P 1'
#
loop_
_entity.id
_entity.type
_entity.pdbx_description
1 polymer ?
#
loop_
_entity_poly.entity_id
_entity_poly.type
_entity_poly.pdbx_seq_one_letter_code
_entity_poly.pdbx_strand_id
1 'polypeptide(L)'
;ATGSENYWCINDKASDADKKATEDFLSWVIASDTGKKAISQDMGFTTPFKTFDDVKFDNPLTEAAVEDQKSGKTQVSWNFTMMPSEEWKNKLGSALLEYAQGTGDWNAVKKAFVDGWKTEYDAVH
;
A
#
# COMPACT_ATOMS: atom_id res chain seq x y z
N ALA A 1 3.84 2.63 -9.14
CA ALA A 1 2.62 1.86 -8.87
C ALA A 1 1.94 2.42 -7.62
N THR A 2 0.62 2.45 -7.62
CA THR A 2 -0.18 2.98 -6.53
C THR A 2 -1.30 2.00 -6.18
N GLY A 3 -1.70 1.99 -4.92
CA GLY A 3 -2.82 1.20 -4.43
C GLY A 3 -3.11 1.54 -2.97
N SER A 4 -4.30 1.17 -2.50
CA SER A 4 -4.68 1.30 -1.09
C SER A 4 -4.35 0.01 -0.36
N GLU A 5 -3.63 0.11 0.75
CA GLU A 5 -3.24 -1.05 1.56
C GLU A 5 -4.04 -1.12 2.86
N ASN A 6 -4.52 0.02 3.34
CA ASN A 6 -5.25 0.13 4.60
C ASN A 6 -6.66 0.64 4.34
N TYR A 7 -7.62 0.01 4.98
CA TYR A 7 -9.03 0.32 4.82
C TYR A 7 -9.69 0.47 6.19
N TRP A 8 -10.58 1.45 6.30
CA TRP A 8 -11.50 1.55 7.43
C TRP A 8 -12.83 0.93 7.04
N CYS A 9 -13.35 0.10 7.92
CA CYS A 9 -14.64 -0.56 7.72
C CYS A 9 -15.57 -0.25 8.89
N ILE A 10 -16.82 0.02 8.55
CA ILE A 10 -17.88 0.18 9.56
C ILE A 10 -18.61 -1.16 9.68
N ASN A 11 -18.75 -1.66 10.90
CA ASN A 11 -19.48 -2.91 11.15
C ASN A 11 -20.97 -2.72 10.81
N ASP A 12 -21.46 -3.41 9.81
CA ASP A 12 -22.85 -3.33 9.34
C ASP A 12 -23.87 -3.87 10.37
N LYS A 13 -23.41 -4.70 11.32
CA LYS A 13 -24.22 -5.25 12.41
C LYS A 13 -24.22 -4.40 13.68
N ALA A 14 -23.46 -3.30 13.71
CA ALA A 14 -23.49 -2.37 14.83
C ALA A 14 -24.83 -1.62 14.89
N SER A 15 -25.16 -1.06 16.06
CA SER A 15 -26.34 -0.21 16.18
C SER A 15 -26.24 1.04 15.29
N ASP A 16 -27.37 1.64 14.91
CA ASP A 16 -27.35 2.86 14.10
C ASP A 16 -26.63 4.01 14.80
N ALA A 17 -26.72 4.08 16.12
CA ALA A 17 -25.99 5.06 16.93
C ALA A 17 -24.46 4.85 16.83
N ASP A 18 -23.98 3.61 16.92
CA ASP A 18 -22.56 3.29 16.81
C ASP A 18 -22.03 3.52 15.38
N LYS A 19 -22.82 3.17 14.36
CA LYS A 19 -22.48 3.48 12.96
C LYS A 19 -22.31 4.98 12.76
N LYS A 20 -23.31 5.75 13.23
CA LYS A 20 -23.28 7.21 13.13
C LYS A 20 -22.08 7.81 13.86
N ALA A 21 -21.79 7.34 15.07
CA ALA A 21 -20.63 7.79 15.84
C ALA A 21 -19.30 7.47 15.12
N THR A 22 -19.21 6.29 14.48
CA THR A 22 -18.04 5.90 13.69
C THR A 22 -17.89 6.80 12.46
N GLU A 23 -18.97 7.05 11.72
CA GLU A 23 -18.97 7.96 10.56
C GLU A 23 -18.56 9.38 10.94
N ASP A 24 -19.06 9.89 12.05
CA ASP A 24 -18.73 11.23 12.56
C ASP A 24 -17.24 11.30 12.96
N PHE A 25 -16.72 10.26 13.61
CA PHE A 25 -15.31 10.16 13.96
C PHE A 25 -14.43 10.12 12.70
N LEU A 26 -14.73 9.26 11.73
CA LEU A 26 -13.97 9.17 10.49
C LEU A 26 -14.01 10.49 9.71
N SER A 27 -15.18 11.13 9.65
CA SER A 27 -15.34 12.44 9.02
C SER A 27 -14.49 13.51 9.72
N TRP A 28 -14.49 13.51 11.06
CA TRP A 28 -13.63 14.39 11.84
C TRP A 28 -12.15 14.16 11.59
N VAL A 29 -11.71 12.88 11.55
CA VAL A 29 -10.30 12.53 11.31
C VAL A 29 -9.80 13.07 9.97
N ILE A 30 -10.60 12.95 8.91
CA ILE A 30 -10.17 13.39 7.57
C ILE A 30 -10.39 14.89 7.30
N ALA A 31 -11.17 15.58 8.12
CA ALA A 31 -11.51 16.99 7.89
C ALA A 31 -10.80 17.94 8.86
N SER A 32 -10.54 17.54 10.11
CA SER A 32 -9.93 18.39 11.12
C SER A 32 -8.41 18.52 10.95
N ASP A 33 -7.85 19.66 11.34
CA ASP A 33 -6.39 19.86 11.32
C ASP A 33 -5.65 18.87 12.22
N THR A 34 -6.24 18.51 13.36
CA THR A 34 -5.69 17.50 14.28
C THR A 34 -5.63 16.14 13.64
N GLY A 35 -6.72 15.70 13.01
CA GLY A 35 -6.77 14.40 12.32
C GLY A 35 -5.85 14.36 11.11
N LYS A 36 -5.81 15.41 10.29
CA LYS A 36 -4.90 15.53 9.17
C LYS A 36 -3.43 15.47 9.61
N LYS A 37 -3.08 16.18 10.67
CA LYS A 37 -1.72 16.13 11.23
C LYS A 37 -1.37 14.72 11.72
N ALA A 38 -2.26 14.09 12.48
CA ALA A 38 -2.03 12.73 12.99
C ALA A 38 -1.77 11.73 11.86
N ILE A 39 -2.58 11.73 10.81
CA ILE A 39 -2.42 10.81 9.68
C ILE A 39 -1.15 11.10 8.87
N SER A 40 -0.93 12.37 8.50
CA SER A 40 0.12 12.71 7.53
C SER A 40 1.50 12.88 8.16
N GLN A 41 1.59 13.48 9.33
CA GLN A 41 2.86 13.80 9.99
C GLN A 41 3.25 12.75 11.03
N ASP A 42 2.34 12.44 11.96
CA ASP A 42 2.66 11.54 13.06
C ASP A 42 2.71 10.07 12.60
N MET A 43 1.83 9.66 11.69
CA MET A 43 1.78 8.30 11.12
C MET A 43 2.49 8.18 9.76
N GLY A 44 2.74 9.28 9.07
CA GLY A 44 3.43 9.29 7.77
C GLY A 44 2.62 8.72 6.59
N PHE A 45 1.30 8.65 6.70
CA PHE A 45 0.45 8.12 5.64
C PHE A 45 0.12 9.18 4.58
N THR A 46 0.11 8.75 3.32
CA THR A 46 -0.57 9.45 2.24
C THR A 46 -2.00 8.95 2.14
N THR A 47 -2.94 9.82 1.82
CA THR A 47 -4.36 9.46 1.73
C THR A 47 -4.96 9.90 0.39
N PRO A 48 -6.01 9.22 -0.10
CA PRO A 48 -6.70 9.61 -1.31
C PRO A 48 -7.74 10.73 -1.11
N PHE A 49 -7.83 11.29 0.10
CA PHE A 49 -8.85 12.29 0.42
C PHE A 49 -8.42 13.69 -0.03
N LYS A 50 -9.29 14.39 -0.74
CA LYS A 50 -9.06 15.77 -1.22
C LYS A 50 -8.73 16.76 -0.10
N THR A 51 -9.19 16.49 1.12
CA THR A 51 -8.87 17.30 2.30
C THR A 51 -7.38 17.32 2.66
N PHE A 52 -6.58 16.43 2.05
CA PHE A 52 -5.12 16.34 2.24
C PHE A 52 -4.32 16.92 1.07
N ASP A 53 -4.95 17.52 0.05
CA ASP A 53 -4.25 18.01 -1.14
C ASP A 53 -3.18 19.08 -0.81
N ASP A 54 -3.40 19.88 0.23
CA ASP A 54 -2.49 20.94 0.66
C ASP A 54 -1.62 20.56 1.88
N VAL A 55 -1.69 19.30 2.31
CA VAL A 55 -0.90 18.84 3.45
C VAL A 55 0.56 18.68 3.05
N LYS A 56 1.47 19.22 3.86
CA LYS A 56 2.92 19.02 3.73
C LYS A 56 3.36 17.81 4.55
N PHE A 57 4.29 17.06 4.00
CA PHE A 57 4.88 15.90 4.65
C PHE A 57 6.29 16.22 5.11
N ASP A 58 6.65 15.78 6.31
CA ASP A 58 8.02 15.96 6.84
C ASP A 58 9.02 14.95 6.26
N ASN A 59 8.51 13.89 5.63
CA ASN A 59 9.34 12.86 5.01
C ASN A 59 9.59 13.17 3.53
N PRO A 60 10.85 13.40 3.10
CA PRO A 60 11.17 13.74 1.72
C PRO A 60 10.77 12.66 0.70
N LEU A 61 10.76 11.37 1.10
CA LEU A 61 10.33 10.29 0.22
C LEU A 61 8.81 10.33 0.00
N THR A 62 8.06 10.68 1.03
CA THR A 62 6.61 10.88 0.92
C THR A 62 6.28 12.07 0.04
N GLU A 63 6.98 13.20 0.19
CA GLU A 63 6.82 14.37 -0.68
C GLU A 63 7.12 14.01 -2.15
N ALA A 64 8.23 13.35 -2.42
CA ALA A 64 8.58 12.91 -3.76
C ALA A 64 7.53 11.97 -4.38
N ALA A 65 6.95 11.07 -3.58
CA ALA A 65 5.87 10.18 -4.03
C ALA A 65 4.59 10.96 -4.38
N VAL A 66 4.22 11.95 -3.57
CA VAL A 66 3.06 12.82 -3.82
C VAL A 66 3.27 13.68 -5.07
N GLU A 67 4.46 14.25 -5.25
CA GLU A 67 4.81 15.01 -6.46
C GLU A 67 4.75 14.12 -7.70
N ASP A 68 5.25 12.89 -7.62
CA ASP A 68 5.21 11.92 -8.72
C ASP A 68 3.76 11.55 -9.08
N GLN A 69 2.88 11.38 -8.10
CA GLN A 69 1.45 11.18 -8.34
C GLN A 69 0.79 12.37 -9.07
N LYS A 70 1.19 13.61 -8.74
CA LYS A 70 0.69 14.85 -9.36
C LYS A 70 1.32 15.15 -10.72
N SER A 71 2.39 14.46 -11.11
CA SER A 71 3.21 14.74 -12.30
C SER A 71 2.54 14.41 -13.64
N GLY A 72 1.34 13.83 -13.64
CA GLY A 72 0.64 13.41 -14.86
C GLY A 72 1.19 12.11 -15.50
N LYS A 73 2.13 11.43 -14.85
CA LYS A 73 2.58 10.11 -15.28
C LYS A 73 1.46 9.08 -15.17
N THR A 74 1.49 8.08 -16.04
CA THR A 74 0.54 6.98 -16.01
C THR A 74 0.63 6.23 -14.69
N GLN A 75 -0.48 6.19 -13.97
CA GLN A 75 -0.60 5.42 -12.73
C GLN A 75 -0.74 3.94 -13.06
N VAL A 76 0.01 3.10 -12.37
CA VAL A 76 -0.08 1.64 -12.46
C VAL A 76 -0.56 1.11 -11.12
N SER A 77 -1.69 0.41 -11.13
CA SER A 77 -2.25 -0.16 -9.92
C SER A 77 -1.42 -1.33 -9.39
N TRP A 78 -1.27 -1.44 -8.08
CA TRP A 78 -0.87 -2.67 -7.44
C TRP A 78 -1.94 -3.74 -7.62
N ASN A 79 -1.54 -4.89 -8.09
CA ASN A 79 -2.42 -6.05 -8.26
C ASN A 79 -2.05 -7.15 -7.26
N PHE A 80 -2.19 -6.87 -5.98
CA PHE A 80 -1.89 -7.84 -4.92
C PHE A 80 -2.69 -9.14 -5.05
N THR A 81 -3.93 -9.04 -5.55
CA THR A 81 -4.78 -10.21 -5.82
C THR A 81 -4.23 -11.12 -6.92
N MET A 82 -3.27 -10.64 -7.71
CA MET A 82 -2.61 -11.44 -8.74
C MET A 82 -1.40 -12.21 -8.20
N MET A 83 -0.95 -11.92 -7.00
CA MET A 83 0.14 -12.68 -6.38
C MET A 83 -0.35 -14.07 -6.00
N PRO A 84 0.35 -15.14 -6.38
CA PRO A 84 -0.11 -16.51 -6.16
C PRO A 84 -0.05 -16.91 -4.68
N SER A 85 0.97 -16.43 -3.94
CA SER A 85 1.12 -16.73 -2.51
C SER A 85 2.11 -15.78 -1.83
N GLU A 86 2.05 -15.68 -0.50
CA GLU A 86 3.07 -15.02 0.33
C GLU A 86 4.42 -15.77 0.24
N GLU A 87 4.40 -17.07 0.08
CA GLU A 87 5.62 -17.88 -0.06
C GLU A 87 6.38 -17.51 -1.32
N TRP A 88 5.69 -17.37 -2.46
CA TRP A 88 6.29 -16.88 -3.70
C TRP A 88 6.92 -15.50 -3.52
N LYS A 89 6.20 -14.57 -2.89
CA LYS A 89 6.70 -13.21 -2.63
C LYS A 89 7.99 -13.24 -1.82
N ASN A 90 8.05 -14.04 -0.77
CA ASN A 90 9.21 -14.16 0.10
C ASN A 90 10.40 -14.81 -0.62
N LYS A 91 10.19 -15.86 -1.40
CA LYS A 91 11.24 -16.50 -2.20
C LYS A 91 11.83 -15.56 -3.25
N LEU A 92 10.97 -14.79 -3.93
CA LEU A 92 11.41 -13.76 -4.88
C LEU A 92 12.22 -12.67 -4.16
N GLY A 93 11.72 -12.18 -3.02
CA GLY A 93 12.42 -11.17 -2.23
C GLY A 93 13.80 -11.63 -1.78
N SER A 94 13.93 -12.87 -1.33
CA SER A 94 15.23 -13.47 -0.96
C SER A 94 16.19 -13.54 -2.16
N ALA A 95 15.72 -14.01 -3.32
CA ALA A 95 16.56 -14.09 -4.51
C ALA A 95 17.02 -12.70 -5.00
N LEU A 96 16.16 -11.68 -4.91
CA LEU A 96 16.52 -10.29 -5.22
C LEU A 96 17.57 -9.74 -4.23
N LEU A 97 17.42 -10.05 -2.96
CA LEU A 97 18.37 -9.64 -1.92
C LEU A 97 19.75 -10.26 -2.15
N GLU A 98 19.81 -11.58 -2.40
CA GLU A 98 21.04 -12.29 -2.71
C GLU A 98 21.73 -11.71 -3.96
N TYR A 99 20.96 -11.42 -4.99
CA TYR A 99 21.47 -10.77 -6.20
C TYR A 99 22.04 -9.38 -5.89
N ALA A 100 21.35 -8.56 -5.12
CA ALA A 100 21.80 -7.23 -4.73
C ALA A 100 23.07 -7.25 -3.86
N GLN A 101 23.24 -8.28 -3.05
CA GLN A 101 24.42 -8.50 -2.22
C GLN A 101 25.59 -9.14 -2.97
N GLY A 102 25.41 -9.54 -4.23
CA GLY A 102 26.45 -10.22 -5.00
C GLY A 102 26.68 -11.68 -4.64
N THR A 103 25.77 -12.29 -3.85
CA THR A 103 25.83 -13.71 -3.42
C THR A 103 24.97 -14.62 -4.26
N GLY A 104 24.07 -14.06 -5.08
CA GLY A 104 23.21 -14.76 -6.02
C GLY A 104 23.34 -14.23 -7.44
N ASP A 105 22.70 -14.90 -8.40
CA ASP A 105 22.70 -14.50 -9.80
C ASP A 105 21.29 -14.12 -10.31
N TRP A 106 21.25 -13.44 -11.46
CA TRP A 106 19.98 -13.02 -12.08
C TRP A 106 19.10 -14.19 -12.57
N ASN A 107 19.69 -15.34 -12.86
CA ASN A 107 18.92 -16.51 -13.27
C ASN A 107 18.13 -17.09 -12.09
N ALA A 108 18.70 -17.04 -10.88
CA ALA A 108 17.98 -17.40 -9.66
C ALA A 108 16.76 -16.50 -9.44
N VAL A 109 16.90 -15.17 -9.65
CA VAL A 109 15.79 -14.20 -9.58
C VAL A 109 14.72 -14.54 -10.62
N LYS A 110 15.10 -14.75 -11.88
CA LYS A 110 14.15 -15.11 -12.95
C LYS A 110 13.41 -16.41 -12.62
N LYS A 111 14.11 -17.42 -12.12
CA LYS A 111 13.52 -18.70 -11.74
C LYS A 111 12.54 -18.54 -10.57
N ALA A 112 12.92 -17.81 -9.54
CA ALA A 112 12.02 -17.53 -8.42
C ALA A 112 10.76 -16.78 -8.87
N PHE A 113 10.90 -15.84 -9.82
CA PHE A 113 9.76 -15.09 -10.37
C PHE A 113 8.86 -15.99 -11.24
N VAL A 114 9.39 -16.60 -12.29
CA VAL A 114 8.59 -17.27 -13.33
C VAL A 114 8.15 -18.66 -12.88
N ASP A 115 9.12 -19.52 -12.53
CA ASP A 115 8.82 -20.90 -12.17
C ASP A 115 8.12 -20.97 -10.80
N GLY A 116 8.54 -20.11 -9.87
CA GLY A 116 7.91 -19.98 -8.57
C GLY A 116 6.46 -19.53 -8.67
N TRP A 117 6.17 -18.52 -9.50
CA TRP A 117 4.80 -18.07 -9.75
C TRP A 117 3.94 -19.23 -10.26
N LYS A 118 4.41 -19.89 -11.32
CA LYS A 118 3.66 -21.01 -11.92
C LYS A 118 3.38 -22.11 -10.89
N THR A 119 4.38 -22.49 -10.11
CA THR A 119 4.23 -23.56 -9.10
C THR A 119 3.16 -23.23 -8.07
N GLU A 120 3.19 -22.01 -7.52
CA GLU A 120 2.24 -21.60 -6.49
C GLU A 120 0.84 -21.34 -7.07
N TYR A 121 0.76 -20.82 -8.29
CA TYR A 121 -0.50 -20.61 -8.99
C TYR A 121 -1.21 -21.94 -9.30
N ASP A 122 -0.49 -22.92 -9.84
CA ASP A 122 -1.03 -24.24 -10.16
C ASP A 122 -1.46 -25.02 -8.90
N ALA A 123 -0.90 -24.68 -7.72
CA ALA A 123 -1.26 -25.35 -6.47
C ALA A 123 -2.64 -24.90 -5.89
N VAL A 124 -3.14 -23.73 -6.32
CA VAL A 124 -4.41 -23.16 -5.80
C VAL A 124 -5.50 -23.06 -6.86
N HIS A 125 -5.21 -23.39 -8.11
CA HIS A 125 -6.14 -23.41 -9.23
C HIS A 125 -6.13 -24.77 -9.93
#